data_8ea4f7ab59a0445085490c43ca2a461c
#
_entry.id   8ea4f7ab59a0445085490c43ca2a461c
#
_cell.length_a   1.000
_cell.length_b   1.000
_cell.length_c   1.000
_cell.angle_alpha   90.00
_cell.angle_beta   90.00
_cell.angle_gamma   90.00
#
_symmetry.space_group_name_H-M   'P 1'
#
loop_
_entity.id
_entity.type
_entity.pdbx_description
1 polymer ?
#
loop_
_entity_poly.entity_id
_entity_poly.type
_entity_poly.pdbx_seq_one_letter_code
_entity_poly.pdbx_strand_id
1 'polypeptide(L)'
;MKKVLKYLSVTQLMEDVRDMNGVMPVRRFFITTIAAGAGVYGACLLYRINYVLAFVVMLVAVAMIPGLVRNYFRERSEAARFADVDVYLHQMTYSFIRNPKVNMALKDAYAISTGRLKRCLSRAIEELEYGMGQRVYEDALRIIEEEYDCARIRTLHKFIVSVEEKGGRYRGAMEVLLEDFDRWVNNVYKYQNEIRKIKRDITIGIAISMVLALLTTVMCNMLNMFAKEALSITSTAAYQGISVLFVLLCIVFYTFTRKHYGFDWIGTSRKDNQIINDYNSVFKSKARRVTLRMVPIWAGMCAVVVLLVVMKLRIPALCLAGVFLCLHLLHRKRQQLKELRMICIADLQSG
;
A
#
# COMPACT_ATOMS: atom_id res chain seq x y z
N MET A 1 23.06 -0.97 12.61
CA MET A 1 22.38 -1.39 13.87
C MET A 1 21.45 -0.32 14.44
N LYS A 2 21.85 0.93 14.68
CA LYS A 2 20.99 1.99 15.26
C LYS A 2 19.67 2.25 14.49
N LYS A 3 19.63 2.17 13.15
CA LYS A 3 18.40 2.32 12.35
C LYS A 3 17.39 1.16 12.54
N VAL A 4 17.87 -0.05 12.75
CA VAL A 4 17.00 -1.24 12.96
C VAL A 4 16.37 -1.22 14.35
N LEU A 5 17.16 -0.86 15.38
CA LEU A 5 16.66 -0.67 16.76
C LEU A 5 15.62 0.46 16.84
N LYS A 6 15.81 1.53 16.06
CA LYS A 6 14.84 2.62 15.92
C LYS A 6 13.50 2.17 15.32
N TYR A 7 13.53 1.21 14.40
CA TYR A 7 12.32 0.61 13.80
C TYR A 7 11.53 -0.30 14.75
N LEU A 8 12.19 -0.87 15.73
CA LEU A 8 11.61 -1.79 16.73
C LEU A 8 11.10 -1.07 18.00
N SER A 9 11.35 0.22 18.15
CA SER A 9 10.88 0.99 19.30
C SER A 9 9.37 1.17 19.27
N VAL A 10 8.68 0.55 20.24
CA VAL A 10 7.22 0.65 20.41
C VAL A 10 6.78 2.09 20.65
N THR A 11 7.60 2.88 21.36
CA THR A 11 7.33 4.28 21.66
C THR A 11 7.25 5.12 20.36
N GLN A 12 8.22 4.95 19.46
CA GLN A 12 8.21 5.65 18.17
C GLN A 12 7.09 5.17 17.25
N LEU A 13 6.76 3.87 17.30
CA LEU A 13 5.62 3.33 16.56
C LEU A 13 4.32 4.01 17.02
N MET A 14 4.16 4.20 18.33
CA MET A 14 2.96 4.86 18.89
C MET A 14 2.89 6.35 18.54
N GLU A 15 4.03 7.05 18.53
CA GLU A 15 4.11 8.42 18.03
C GLU A 15 3.74 8.50 16.56
N ASP A 16 4.36 7.68 15.69
CA ASP A 16 4.03 7.64 14.26
C ASP A 16 2.54 7.34 14.02
N VAL A 17 1.94 6.41 14.78
CA VAL A 17 0.51 6.07 14.67
C VAL A 17 -0.36 7.22 15.15
N ARG A 18 0.03 7.92 16.20
CA ARG A 18 -0.67 9.10 16.72
C ARG A 18 -0.65 10.26 15.73
N ASP A 19 0.50 10.52 15.11
CA ASP A 19 0.67 11.54 14.06
C ASP A 19 -0.20 11.25 12.83
N MET A 20 -0.46 9.96 12.55
CA MET A 20 -1.37 9.52 11.50
C MET A 20 -2.86 9.53 11.93
N ASN A 21 -3.24 10.23 13.01
CA ASN A 21 -4.58 10.22 13.61
C ASN A 21 -5.10 8.80 13.96
N GLY A 22 -4.20 7.85 14.13
CA GLY A 22 -4.53 6.50 14.55
C GLY A 22 -4.57 6.39 16.08
N VAL A 23 -5.62 5.80 16.61
CA VAL A 23 -5.68 5.45 18.04
C VAL A 23 -5.51 3.95 18.17
N MET A 24 -4.30 3.53 18.55
CA MET A 24 -4.04 2.13 18.87
C MET A 24 -3.61 2.02 20.33
N PRO A 25 -4.46 1.49 21.23
CA PRO A 25 -4.07 1.31 22.61
C PRO A 25 -2.93 0.29 22.69
N VAL A 26 -1.89 0.61 23.45
CA VAL A 26 -0.69 -0.22 23.66
C VAL A 26 -1.06 -1.67 23.96
N ARG A 27 -2.09 -1.88 24.80
CA ARG A 27 -2.60 -3.21 25.18
C ARG A 27 -3.04 -4.02 23.95
N ARG A 28 -3.75 -3.39 22.99
CA ARG A 28 -4.18 -4.09 21.75
C ARG A 28 -3.00 -4.46 20.87
N PHE A 29 -1.98 -3.59 20.77
CA PHE A 29 -0.76 -3.91 20.05
C PHE A 29 -0.07 -5.15 20.60
N PHE A 30 0.13 -5.23 21.92
CA PHE A 30 0.74 -6.41 22.56
C PHE A 30 -0.10 -7.66 22.38
N ILE A 31 -1.42 -7.58 22.57
CA ILE A 31 -2.33 -8.73 22.37
C ILE A 31 -2.25 -9.24 20.93
N THR A 32 -2.32 -8.37 19.93
CA THR A 32 -2.24 -8.77 18.53
C THR A 32 -0.87 -9.34 18.16
N THR A 33 0.20 -8.80 18.73
CA THR A 33 1.57 -9.31 18.54
C THR A 33 1.76 -10.69 19.12
N ILE A 34 1.30 -10.91 20.35
CA ILE A 34 1.35 -12.22 21.01
C ILE A 34 0.48 -13.23 20.26
N ALA A 35 -0.74 -12.86 19.88
CA ALA A 35 -1.64 -13.74 19.14
C ALA A 35 -1.06 -14.13 17.76
N ALA A 36 -0.46 -13.18 17.03
CA ALA A 36 0.19 -13.46 15.76
C ALA A 36 1.44 -14.36 15.94
N GLY A 37 2.26 -14.11 16.96
CA GLY A 37 3.42 -14.95 17.30
C GLY A 37 3.02 -16.37 17.65
N ALA A 38 2.00 -16.52 18.51
CA ALA A 38 1.44 -17.82 18.89
C ALA A 38 0.85 -18.56 17.67
N GLY A 39 0.16 -17.83 16.78
CA GLY A 39 -0.36 -18.41 15.53
C GLY A 39 0.73 -18.93 14.60
N VAL A 40 1.80 -18.17 14.40
CA VAL A 40 2.96 -18.62 13.60
C VAL A 40 3.66 -19.81 14.25
N TYR A 41 3.85 -19.76 15.57
CA TYR A 41 4.45 -20.89 16.31
C TYR A 41 3.60 -22.15 16.20
N GLY A 42 2.28 -22.04 16.41
CA GLY A 42 1.34 -23.15 16.23
C GLY A 42 1.34 -23.71 14.81
N ALA A 43 1.40 -22.86 13.78
CA ALA A 43 1.55 -23.29 12.40
C ALA A 43 2.86 -24.09 12.20
N CYS A 44 3.98 -23.61 12.74
CA CYS A 44 5.26 -24.34 12.67
C CYS A 44 5.18 -25.72 13.32
N LEU A 45 4.44 -25.88 14.43
CA LEU A 45 4.20 -27.17 15.08
C LEU A 45 3.35 -28.11 14.19
N LEU A 46 2.35 -27.58 13.49
CA LEU A 46 1.57 -28.38 12.52
C LEU A 46 2.44 -28.92 11.38
N TYR A 47 3.44 -28.17 10.95
CA TYR A 47 4.47 -28.63 9.98
C TYR A 47 5.51 -29.56 10.57
N ARG A 48 5.38 -29.95 11.85
CA ARG A 48 6.37 -30.76 12.57
C ARG A 48 7.79 -30.19 12.53
N ILE A 49 7.91 -28.87 12.52
CA ILE A 49 9.19 -28.16 12.62
C ILE A 49 9.70 -28.29 14.07
N ASN A 50 11.00 -28.51 14.24
CA ASN A 50 11.65 -28.58 15.54
C ASN A 50 11.37 -27.32 16.37
N TYR A 51 11.10 -27.46 17.67
CA TYR A 51 10.74 -26.37 18.58
C TYR A 51 11.71 -25.17 18.53
N VAL A 52 13.03 -25.46 18.42
CA VAL A 52 14.06 -24.40 18.34
C VAL A 52 13.91 -23.60 17.04
N LEU A 53 13.73 -24.29 15.91
CA LEU A 53 13.55 -23.63 14.61
C LEU A 53 12.20 -22.89 14.54
N ALA A 54 11.14 -23.47 15.10
CA ALA A 54 9.83 -22.82 15.20
C ALA A 54 9.91 -21.53 16.04
N PHE A 55 10.68 -21.53 17.12
CA PHE A 55 10.90 -20.34 17.95
C PHE A 55 11.66 -19.24 17.18
N VAL A 56 12.68 -19.60 16.40
CA VAL A 56 13.41 -18.65 15.54
C VAL A 56 12.48 -18.03 14.50
N VAL A 57 11.65 -18.85 13.83
CA VAL A 57 10.65 -18.34 12.85
C VAL A 57 9.66 -17.40 13.50
N MET A 58 9.19 -17.74 14.70
CA MET A 58 8.29 -16.89 15.51
C MET A 58 8.95 -15.52 15.81
N LEU A 59 10.22 -15.50 16.24
CA LEU A 59 10.94 -14.26 16.52
C LEU A 59 11.05 -13.37 15.27
N VAL A 60 11.36 -13.97 14.12
CA VAL A 60 11.40 -13.21 12.84
C VAL A 60 10.04 -12.64 12.50
N ALA A 61 8.96 -13.42 12.65
CA ALA A 61 7.60 -12.94 12.40
C ALA A 61 7.23 -11.77 13.31
N VAL A 62 7.50 -11.89 14.63
CA VAL A 62 7.24 -10.85 15.62
C VAL A 62 8.03 -9.57 15.31
N ALA A 63 9.29 -9.67 14.89
CA ALA A 63 10.11 -8.54 14.50
C ALA A 63 9.56 -7.77 13.28
N MET A 64 8.77 -8.41 12.42
CA MET A 64 8.16 -7.78 11.25
C MET A 64 6.81 -7.08 11.55
N ILE A 65 6.15 -7.37 12.67
CA ILE A 65 4.83 -6.82 13.04
C ILE A 65 4.83 -5.29 13.14
N PRO A 66 5.80 -4.61 13.79
CA PRO A 66 5.79 -3.15 13.86
C PRO A 66 5.75 -2.47 12.49
N GLY A 67 6.49 -3.02 11.53
CA GLY A 67 6.47 -2.54 10.15
C GLY A 67 5.11 -2.71 9.45
N LEU A 68 4.44 -3.83 9.68
CA LEU A 68 3.10 -4.09 9.15
C LEU A 68 2.06 -3.15 9.75
N VAL A 69 2.10 -2.92 11.06
CA VAL A 69 1.21 -2.01 11.77
C VAL A 69 1.38 -0.58 11.25
N ARG A 70 2.63 -0.08 11.13
CA ARG A 70 2.92 1.24 10.58
C ARG A 70 2.35 1.40 9.17
N ASN A 71 2.57 0.42 8.29
CA ASN A 71 2.06 0.46 6.92
C ASN A 71 0.53 0.46 6.88
N TYR A 72 -0.13 -0.30 7.75
CA TYR A 72 -1.59 -0.33 7.84
C TYR A 72 -2.17 1.03 8.22
N PHE A 73 -1.64 1.68 9.26
CA PHE A 73 -2.11 3.00 9.68
C PHE A 73 -1.80 4.08 8.65
N ARG A 74 -0.63 4.01 8.02
CA ARG A 74 -0.28 4.92 6.93
C ARG A 74 -1.26 4.81 5.76
N GLU A 75 -1.56 3.62 5.29
CA GLU A 75 -2.53 3.41 4.20
C GLU A 75 -3.92 3.94 4.57
N ARG A 76 -4.33 3.70 5.80
CA ARG A 76 -5.62 4.19 6.30
C ARG A 76 -5.66 5.71 6.41
N SER A 77 -4.59 6.32 6.89
CA SER A 77 -4.45 7.78 6.97
C SER A 77 -4.47 8.43 5.59
N GLU A 78 -3.70 7.89 4.63
CA GLU A 78 -3.69 8.38 3.25
C GLU A 78 -5.04 8.24 2.56
N ALA A 79 -5.74 7.12 2.77
CA ALA A 79 -7.09 6.93 2.23
C ALA A 79 -8.10 7.92 2.84
N ALA A 80 -8.01 8.19 4.14
CA ALA A 80 -8.85 9.18 4.81
C ALA A 80 -8.57 10.60 4.31
N ARG A 81 -7.28 10.97 4.14
CA ARG A 81 -6.89 12.27 3.56
C ARG A 81 -7.42 12.45 2.14
N PHE A 82 -7.38 11.39 1.34
CA PHE A 82 -7.93 11.44 -0.01
C PHE A 82 -9.45 11.64 0.01
N ALA A 83 -10.18 10.94 0.89
CA ALA A 83 -11.61 11.12 1.05
C ALA A 83 -11.97 12.55 1.52
N ASP A 84 -11.17 13.14 2.40
CA ASP A 84 -11.32 14.55 2.79
C ASP A 84 -11.16 15.49 1.59
N VAL A 85 -10.16 15.26 0.73
CA VAL A 85 -9.92 16.06 -0.49
C VAL A 85 -11.06 15.92 -1.48
N ASP A 86 -11.57 14.71 -1.69
CA ASP A 86 -12.71 14.40 -2.54
C ASP A 86 -13.95 15.23 -2.09
N VAL A 87 -14.32 15.09 -0.82
CA VAL A 87 -15.44 15.85 -0.24
C VAL A 87 -15.24 17.37 -0.37
N TYR A 88 -14.02 17.85 -0.10
CA TYR A 88 -13.69 19.26 -0.18
C TYR A 88 -13.82 19.83 -1.59
N LEU A 89 -13.18 19.18 -2.59
CA LEU A 89 -13.20 19.66 -3.97
C LEU A 89 -14.62 19.73 -4.52
N HIS A 90 -15.42 18.68 -4.33
CA HIS A 90 -16.78 18.63 -4.82
C HIS A 90 -17.66 19.68 -4.13
N GLN A 91 -17.62 19.75 -2.80
CA GLN A 91 -18.48 20.68 -2.08
C GLN A 91 -18.14 22.14 -2.34
N MET A 92 -16.85 22.48 -2.36
CA MET A 92 -16.40 23.84 -2.73
C MET A 92 -16.89 24.22 -4.12
N THR A 93 -16.72 23.31 -5.10
CA THR A 93 -17.11 23.56 -6.48
C THR A 93 -18.63 23.72 -6.61
N TYR A 94 -19.42 22.80 -6.04
CA TYR A 94 -20.89 22.89 -6.09
C TYR A 94 -21.43 24.15 -5.40
N SER A 95 -20.89 24.48 -4.22
CA SER A 95 -21.31 25.68 -3.51
C SER A 95 -20.96 26.94 -4.28
N PHE A 96 -19.76 27.02 -4.87
CA PHE A 96 -19.30 28.17 -5.64
C PHE A 96 -20.07 28.33 -6.97
N ILE A 97 -20.45 27.25 -7.65
CA ILE A 97 -21.33 27.31 -8.84
C ILE A 97 -22.67 27.94 -8.47
N ARG A 98 -23.23 27.60 -7.32
CA ARG A 98 -24.51 28.12 -6.82
C ARG A 98 -24.38 29.57 -6.39
N ASN A 99 -23.34 29.92 -5.64
CA ASN A 99 -23.08 31.26 -5.14
C ASN A 99 -21.57 31.53 -5.17
N PRO A 100 -21.07 32.42 -6.05
CA PRO A 100 -19.65 32.67 -6.26
C PRO A 100 -19.05 33.51 -5.12
N LYS A 101 -19.10 32.98 -3.90
CA LYS A 101 -18.57 33.58 -2.68
C LYS A 101 -17.71 32.53 -1.94
N VAL A 102 -16.40 32.80 -1.81
CA VAL A 102 -15.44 31.90 -1.14
C VAL A 102 -15.87 31.61 0.31
N ASN A 103 -16.30 32.62 1.06
CA ASN A 103 -16.75 32.47 2.45
C ASN A 103 -17.97 31.51 2.55
N MET A 104 -18.96 31.65 1.67
CA MET A 104 -20.12 30.76 1.67
C MET A 104 -19.73 29.32 1.30
N ALA A 105 -18.89 29.18 0.28
CA ALA A 105 -18.41 27.85 -0.14
C ALA A 105 -17.61 27.15 0.97
N LEU A 106 -16.76 27.87 1.71
CA LEU A 106 -16.05 27.32 2.87
C LEU A 106 -16.98 26.92 4.00
N LYS A 107 -18.00 27.73 4.32
CA LYS A 107 -19.01 27.40 5.34
C LYS A 107 -19.85 26.19 4.95
N ASP A 108 -20.25 26.07 3.70
CA ASP A 108 -20.95 24.89 3.19
C ASP A 108 -20.06 23.64 3.27
N ALA A 109 -18.79 23.74 2.90
CA ALA A 109 -17.83 22.65 3.03
C ALA A 109 -17.60 22.25 4.50
N TYR A 110 -17.52 23.23 5.41
CA TYR A 110 -17.40 23.00 6.86
C TYR A 110 -18.60 22.23 7.41
N ALA A 111 -19.82 22.57 6.97
CA ALA A 111 -21.05 21.97 7.49
C ALA A 111 -21.11 20.44 7.29
N ILE A 112 -20.59 19.93 6.16
CA ILE A 112 -20.59 18.49 5.85
C ILE A 112 -19.31 17.78 6.26
N SER A 113 -18.25 18.53 6.56
CA SER A 113 -16.94 17.99 6.87
C SER A 113 -16.88 17.40 8.27
N THR A 114 -15.99 16.43 8.46
CA THR A 114 -15.74 15.77 9.74
C THR A 114 -14.25 15.71 10.05
N GLY A 115 -13.90 15.44 11.29
CA GLY A 115 -12.54 15.11 11.71
C GLY A 115 -11.49 16.17 11.40
N ARG A 116 -10.49 15.80 10.62
CA ARG A 116 -9.33 16.63 10.26
C ARG A 116 -9.73 17.79 9.34
N LEU A 117 -10.51 17.51 8.30
CA LEU A 117 -10.97 18.51 7.35
C LEU A 117 -11.78 19.60 8.06
N LYS A 118 -12.70 19.21 8.94
CA LYS A 118 -13.50 20.16 9.71
C LYS A 118 -12.64 21.13 10.54
N ARG A 119 -11.63 20.63 11.24
CA ARG A 119 -10.70 21.47 12.02
C ARG A 119 -9.86 22.39 11.13
N CYS A 120 -9.45 21.93 9.96
CA CYS A 120 -8.72 22.74 9.00
C CYS A 120 -9.59 23.88 8.46
N LEU A 121 -10.83 23.57 8.07
CA LEU A 121 -11.79 24.55 7.58
C LEU A 121 -12.20 25.57 8.65
N SER A 122 -12.33 25.16 9.93
CA SER A 122 -12.58 26.09 11.03
C SER A 122 -11.51 27.17 11.10
N ARG A 123 -10.22 26.76 11.06
CA ARG A 123 -9.10 27.72 11.07
C ARG A 123 -9.08 28.62 9.84
N ALA A 124 -9.41 28.07 8.67
CA ALA A 124 -9.47 28.87 7.44
C ALA A 124 -10.62 29.89 7.47
N ILE A 125 -11.77 29.52 8.04
CA ILE A 125 -12.90 30.45 8.21
C ILE A 125 -12.59 31.53 9.25
N GLU A 126 -11.95 31.17 10.37
CA GLU A 126 -11.50 32.13 11.38
C GLU A 126 -10.51 33.15 10.78
N GLU A 127 -9.54 32.69 9.98
CA GLU A 127 -8.61 33.58 9.27
C GLU A 127 -9.35 34.51 8.28
N LEU A 128 -10.38 34.00 7.62
CA LEU A 128 -11.17 34.78 6.69
C LEU A 128 -12.04 35.86 7.41
N GLU A 129 -12.54 35.59 8.63
CA GLU A 129 -13.42 36.49 9.39
C GLU A 129 -12.63 37.51 10.21
N TYR A 130 -11.45 37.17 10.72
CA TYR A 130 -10.65 37.98 11.63
C TYR A 130 -9.30 38.41 11.11
N GLY A 131 -8.88 37.90 9.95
CA GLY A 131 -7.58 38.22 9.34
C GLY A 131 -7.50 39.72 8.94
N MET A 132 -6.39 40.36 9.27
CA MET A 132 -6.11 41.76 8.95
C MET A 132 -5.09 41.89 7.84
N GLY A 133 -5.44 41.62 6.59
CA GLY A 133 -4.51 41.69 5.48
C GLY A 133 -5.16 42.02 4.14
N GLN A 134 -4.33 42.47 3.17
CA GLN A 134 -4.79 42.68 1.80
C GLN A 134 -5.09 41.38 1.04
N ARG A 135 -4.63 40.22 1.57
CA ARG A 135 -4.73 38.89 0.93
C ARG A 135 -5.42 37.85 1.83
N VAL A 136 -6.46 38.27 2.53
CA VAL A 136 -7.18 37.43 3.49
C VAL A 136 -7.66 36.11 2.86
N TYR A 137 -8.14 36.14 1.61
CA TYR A 137 -8.56 34.92 0.91
C TYR A 137 -7.39 33.97 0.66
N GLU A 138 -6.24 34.47 0.18
CA GLU A 138 -5.06 33.65 -0.08
C GLU A 138 -4.53 33.03 1.21
N ASP A 139 -4.47 33.82 2.32
CA ASP A 139 -3.94 33.35 3.60
C ASP A 139 -4.85 32.30 4.23
N ALA A 140 -6.17 32.48 4.21
CA ALA A 140 -7.13 31.50 4.69
C ALA A 140 -7.08 30.20 3.89
N LEU A 141 -7.04 30.27 2.57
CA LEU A 141 -6.99 29.10 1.70
C LEU A 141 -5.63 28.38 1.77
N ARG A 142 -4.53 29.09 2.04
CA ARG A 142 -3.20 28.52 2.26
C ARG A 142 -3.18 27.51 3.42
N ILE A 143 -3.95 27.72 4.48
CA ILE A 143 -4.09 26.78 5.59
C ILE A 143 -4.53 25.39 5.09
N ILE A 144 -5.45 25.35 4.12
CA ILE A 144 -5.96 24.11 3.53
C ILE A 144 -4.91 23.50 2.58
N GLU A 145 -4.23 24.35 1.80
CA GLU A 145 -3.18 23.92 0.87
C GLU A 145 -1.97 23.29 1.58
N GLU A 146 -1.56 23.83 2.72
CA GLU A 146 -0.47 23.29 3.53
C GLU A 146 -0.85 21.96 4.20
N GLU A 147 -2.11 21.82 4.64
CA GLU A 147 -2.60 20.62 5.30
C GLU A 147 -2.71 19.43 4.33
N TYR A 148 -3.18 19.66 3.11
CA TYR A 148 -3.46 18.58 2.15
C TYR A 148 -2.43 18.47 1.02
N ASP A 149 -1.66 19.52 0.72
CA ASP A 149 -0.63 19.60 -0.35
C ASP A 149 -1.12 18.99 -1.69
N CYS A 150 -2.30 19.39 -2.15
CA CYS A 150 -2.92 18.90 -3.35
C CYS A 150 -2.91 19.96 -4.45
N ALA A 151 -2.37 19.61 -5.64
CA ALA A 151 -2.31 20.54 -6.77
C ALA A 151 -3.72 20.99 -7.22
N ARG A 152 -4.72 20.09 -7.20
CA ARG A 152 -6.10 20.41 -7.58
C ARG A 152 -6.76 21.37 -6.62
N ILE A 153 -6.48 21.27 -5.32
CA ILE A 153 -6.92 22.25 -4.33
C ILE A 153 -6.33 23.63 -4.69
N ARG A 154 -5.04 23.71 -4.96
CA ARG A 154 -4.38 24.97 -5.34
C ARG A 154 -4.95 25.57 -6.62
N THR A 155 -5.25 24.74 -7.62
CA THR A 155 -5.87 25.19 -8.87
C THR A 155 -7.27 25.74 -8.64
N LEU A 156 -8.11 25.03 -7.87
CA LEU A 156 -9.43 25.48 -7.47
C LEU A 156 -9.37 26.82 -6.72
N HIS A 157 -8.49 26.94 -5.73
CA HIS A 157 -8.34 28.16 -4.93
C HIS A 157 -7.97 29.37 -5.78
N LYS A 158 -6.95 29.23 -6.64
CA LYS A 158 -6.55 30.32 -7.56
C LYS A 158 -7.71 30.76 -8.45
N PHE A 159 -8.49 29.80 -8.92
CA PHE A 159 -9.62 30.08 -9.78
C PHE A 159 -10.75 30.82 -9.05
N ILE A 160 -11.19 30.30 -7.87
CA ILE A 160 -12.28 30.90 -7.11
C ILE A 160 -11.93 32.30 -6.59
N VAL A 161 -10.68 32.52 -6.13
CA VAL A 161 -10.22 33.86 -5.72
C VAL A 161 -10.25 34.82 -6.90
N SER A 162 -9.73 34.42 -8.07
CA SER A 162 -9.74 35.24 -9.27
C SER A 162 -11.16 35.60 -9.70
N VAL A 163 -12.14 34.69 -9.58
CA VAL A 163 -13.54 34.93 -9.90
C VAL A 163 -14.20 35.90 -8.89
N GLU A 164 -13.92 35.74 -7.60
CA GLU A 164 -14.48 36.62 -6.57
C GLU A 164 -13.94 38.04 -6.68
N GLU A 165 -12.65 38.21 -7.01
CA GLU A 165 -12.01 39.54 -7.14
C GLU A 165 -12.36 40.24 -8.46
N LYS A 166 -12.35 39.49 -9.59
CA LYS A 166 -12.46 40.08 -10.93
C LYS A 166 -13.84 39.91 -11.55
N GLY A 167 -14.65 38.98 -11.03
CA GLY A 167 -15.90 38.58 -11.64
C GLY A 167 -15.69 37.79 -12.94
N GLY A 168 -16.74 37.70 -13.74
CA GLY A 168 -16.68 37.10 -15.07
C GLY A 168 -17.56 35.86 -15.24
N ARG A 169 -17.47 35.24 -16.42
CA ARG A 169 -18.20 33.99 -16.74
C ARG A 169 -17.44 32.79 -16.16
N TYR A 170 -17.83 32.35 -14.99
CA TYR A 170 -17.11 31.28 -14.26
C TYR A 170 -17.78 29.91 -14.38
N ARG A 171 -19.11 29.85 -14.62
CA ARG A 171 -19.89 28.60 -14.50
C ARG A 171 -19.37 27.48 -15.39
N GLY A 172 -19.13 27.75 -16.69
CA GLY A 172 -18.63 26.74 -17.60
C GLY A 172 -17.23 26.23 -17.24
N ALA A 173 -16.34 27.13 -16.79
CA ALA A 173 -15.01 26.72 -16.35
C ALA A 173 -15.07 25.89 -15.05
N MET A 174 -15.99 26.21 -14.12
CA MET A 174 -16.21 25.40 -12.91
C MET A 174 -16.77 24.01 -13.22
N GLU A 175 -17.66 23.90 -14.22
CA GLU A 175 -18.19 22.62 -14.69
C GLU A 175 -17.08 21.72 -15.27
N VAL A 176 -16.17 22.32 -16.06
CA VAL A 176 -14.99 21.60 -16.57
C VAL A 176 -14.06 21.14 -15.43
N LEU A 177 -13.82 22.00 -14.44
CA LEU A 177 -13.05 21.63 -13.26
C LEU A 177 -13.70 20.48 -12.47
N LEU A 178 -15.02 20.54 -12.31
CA LEU A 178 -15.79 19.48 -11.63
C LEU A 178 -15.64 18.14 -12.38
N GLU A 179 -15.78 18.14 -13.70
CA GLU A 179 -15.58 16.93 -14.52
C GLU A 179 -14.15 16.38 -14.39
N ASP A 180 -13.12 17.24 -14.33
CA ASP A 180 -11.75 16.81 -14.08
C ASP A 180 -11.60 16.19 -12.70
N PHE A 181 -12.21 16.77 -11.67
CA PHE A 181 -12.17 16.21 -10.32
C PHE A 181 -12.86 14.86 -10.25
N ASP A 182 -14.06 14.72 -10.85
CA ASP A 182 -14.79 13.45 -10.94
C ASP A 182 -13.95 12.37 -11.62
N ARG A 183 -13.34 12.70 -12.75
CA ARG A 183 -12.48 11.78 -13.51
C ARG A 183 -11.28 11.33 -12.69
N TRP A 184 -10.61 12.27 -12.04
CA TRP A 184 -9.46 11.98 -11.18
C TRP A 184 -9.83 11.12 -9.97
N VAL A 185 -10.88 11.49 -9.24
CA VAL A 185 -11.37 10.76 -8.06
C VAL A 185 -11.74 9.33 -8.43
N ASN A 186 -12.49 9.14 -9.53
CA ASN A 186 -12.85 7.82 -10.04
C ASN A 186 -11.62 6.98 -10.39
N ASN A 187 -10.60 7.56 -11.01
CA ASN A 187 -9.36 6.87 -11.35
C ASN A 187 -8.60 6.45 -10.09
N VAL A 188 -8.52 7.30 -9.06
CA VAL A 188 -7.90 6.96 -7.79
C VAL A 188 -8.66 5.84 -7.08
N TYR A 189 -10.00 5.86 -7.03
CA TYR A 189 -10.79 4.78 -6.44
C TYR A 189 -10.65 3.46 -7.21
N LYS A 190 -10.61 3.49 -8.54
CA LYS A 190 -10.29 2.30 -9.35
C LYS A 190 -8.93 1.72 -8.96
N TYR A 191 -7.92 2.57 -8.87
CA TYR A 191 -6.57 2.15 -8.49
C TYR A 191 -6.51 1.58 -7.06
N GLN A 192 -7.20 2.21 -6.10
CA GLN A 192 -7.32 1.69 -4.73
C GLN A 192 -7.98 0.30 -4.71
N ASN A 193 -9.01 0.09 -5.52
CA ASN A 193 -9.71 -1.19 -5.62
C ASN A 193 -8.80 -2.27 -6.21
N GLU A 194 -8.04 -1.97 -7.26
CA GLU A 194 -7.08 -2.91 -7.85
C GLU A 194 -5.97 -3.28 -6.86
N ILE A 195 -5.41 -2.33 -6.11
CA ILE A 195 -4.45 -2.63 -5.06
C ILE A 195 -5.05 -3.53 -3.97
N ARG A 196 -6.28 -3.23 -3.51
CA ARG A 196 -6.97 -4.06 -2.52
C ARG A 196 -7.19 -5.49 -3.03
N LYS A 197 -7.59 -5.63 -4.29
CA LYS A 197 -7.77 -6.92 -4.96
C LYS A 197 -6.45 -7.70 -5.00
N ILE A 198 -5.36 -7.08 -5.45
CA ILE A 198 -4.04 -7.73 -5.50
C ILE A 198 -3.57 -8.18 -4.12
N LYS A 199 -3.71 -7.33 -3.09
CA LYS A 199 -3.35 -7.70 -1.71
C LYS A 199 -4.16 -8.89 -1.20
N ARG A 200 -5.46 -8.94 -1.54
CA ARG A 200 -6.34 -10.06 -1.21
C ARG A 200 -5.92 -11.33 -1.95
N ASP A 201 -5.71 -11.25 -3.26
CA ASP A 201 -5.36 -12.40 -4.10
C ASP A 201 -4.04 -13.03 -3.65
N ILE A 202 -3.04 -12.21 -3.29
CA ILE A 202 -1.77 -12.69 -2.74
C ILE A 202 -1.97 -13.34 -1.38
N THR A 203 -2.80 -12.76 -0.51
CA THR A 203 -3.07 -13.34 0.81
C THR A 203 -3.76 -14.70 0.67
N ILE A 204 -4.72 -14.82 -0.24
CA ILE A 204 -5.39 -16.09 -0.56
C ILE A 204 -4.39 -17.09 -1.13
N GLY A 205 -3.53 -16.67 -2.06
CA GLY A 205 -2.48 -17.54 -2.63
C GLY A 205 -1.52 -18.09 -1.58
N ILE A 206 -1.09 -17.26 -0.63
CA ILE A 206 -0.25 -17.71 0.51
C ILE A 206 -1.03 -18.70 1.37
N ALA A 207 -2.30 -18.43 1.68
CA ALA A 207 -3.12 -19.33 2.49
C ALA A 207 -3.30 -20.71 1.83
N ILE A 208 -3.61 -20.74 0.53
CA ILE A 208 -3.72 -21.99 -0.24
C ILE A 208 -2.39 -22.74 -0.25
N SER A 209 -1.26 -22.04 -0.47
CA SER A 209 0.06 -22.67 -0.46
C SER A 209 0.40 -23.27 0.89
N MET A 210 0.03 -22.61 1.99
CA MET A 210 0.19 -23.15 3.33
C MET A 210 -0.66 -24.41 3.56
N VAL A 211 -1.92 -24.42 3.12
CA VAL A 211 -2.79 -25.60 3.25
C VAL A 211 -2.25 -26.77 2.44
N LEU A 212 -1.79 -26.56 1.21
CA LEU A 212 -1.19 -27.60 0.39
C LEU A 212 0.09 -28.18 1.02
N ALA A 213 0.95 -27.32 1.58
CA ALA A 213 2.14 -27.77 2.29
C ALA A 213 1.79 -28.57 3.56
N LEU A 214 0.72 -28.19 4.27
CA LEU A 214 0.22 -28.94 5.42
C LEU A 214 -0.29 -30.35 5.00
N LEU A 215 -1.06 -30.43 3.92
CA LEU A 215 -1.52 -31.71 3.36
C LEU A 215 -0.32 -32.61 3.01
N THR A 216 0.71 -32.06 2.38
CA THR A 216 1.96 -32.79 2.08
C THR A 216 2.61 -33.31 3.36
N THR A 217 2.66 -32.51 4.43
CA THR A 217 3.20 -32.93 5.73
C THR A 217 2.40 -34.10 6.32
N VAL A 218 1.06 -34.02 6.25
CA VAL A 218 0.17 -35.09 6.74
C VAL A 218 0.38 -36.38 5.95
N MET A 219 0.48 -36.29 4.62
CA MET A 219 0.74 -37.44 3.74
C MET A 219 2.10 -38.08 4.03
N CYS A 220 3.15 -37.28 4.21
CA CYS A 220 4.47 -37.78 4.61
C CYS A 220 4.42 -38.50 5.98
N ASN A 221 3.62 -37.99 6.90
CA ASN A 221 3.47 -38.62 8.20
C ASN A 221 2.69 -39.95 8.14
N MET A 222 1.65 -40.03 7.30
CA MET A 222 0.97 -41.29 7.06
C MET A 222 1.89 -42.35 6.43
N LEU A 223 2.70 -41.96 5.46
CA LEU A 223 3.71 -42.84 4.87
C LEU A 223 4.71 -43.39 5.90
N ASN A 224 5.13 -42.53 6.84
CA ASN A 224 6.00 -42.95 7.94
C ASN A 224 5.36 -44.05 8.83
N MET A 225 4.04 -43.93 9.08
CA MET A 225 3.31 -44.94 9.85
C MET A 225 3.24 -46.31 9.13
N PHE A 226 3.05 -46.29 7.81
CA PHE A 226 2.99 -47.52 7.01
C PHE A 226 4.39 -48.16 6.82
N ALA A 227 5.45 -47.34 6.77
CA ALA A 227 6.84 -47.82 6.56
C ALA A 227 7.54 -48.32 7.83
N LYS A 228 6.83 -48.57 8.96
CA LYS A 228 7.37 -49.07 10.22
C LYS A 228 8.65 -48.36 10.65
N GLU A 229 8.58 -47.03 10.78
CA GLU A 229 9.69 -46.15 11.26
C GLU A 229 11.00 -46.16 10.44
N ALA A 230 11.11 -46.97 9.42
CA ALA A 230 12.34 -47.07 8.61
C ALA A 230 12.67 -45.77 7.83
N LEU A 231 11.69 -44.88 7.64
CA LEU A 231 11.82 -43.63 6.89
C LEU A 231 11.14 -42.48 7.66
N SER A 232 11.77 -41.97 8.71
CA SER A 232 11.28 -40.77 9.38
C SER A 232 11.59 -39.51 8.55
N ILE A 233 10.85 -39.30 7.43
CA ILE A 233 11.06 -38.18 6.48
C ILE A 233 10.96 -36.82 7.18
N THR A 234 10.04 -36.67 8.11
CA THR A 234 9.77 -35.41 8.79
C THR A 234 10.84 -34.97 9.81
N SER A 235 11.67 -35.95 10.30
CA SER A 235 12.78 -35.65 11.20
C SER A 235 14.08 -35.33 10.45
N THR A 236 14.13 -35.54 9.12
CA THR A 236 15.32 -35.29 8.30
C THR A 236 15.66 -33.79 8.28
N ALA A 237 16.93 -33.43 8.44
CA ALA A 237 17.42 -32.06 8.39
C ALA A 237 16.99 -31.31 7.11
N ALA A 238 16.96 -32.04 5.97
CA ALA A 238 16.49 -31.48 4.71
C ALA A 238 15.02 -31.06 4.74
N TYR A 239 14.13 -31.91 5.29
CA TYR A 239 12.71 -31.55 5.45
C TYR A 239 12.53 -30.35 6.37
N GLN A 240 13.22 -30.33 7.52
CA GLN A 240 13.17 -29.21 8.47
C GLN A 240 13.65 -27.91 7.83
N GLY A 241 14.78 -27.95 7.10
CA GLY A 241 15.32 -26.78 6.41
C GLY A 241 14.37 -26.23 5.33
N ILE A 242 13.80 -27.11 4.50
CA ILE A 242 12.85 -26.72 3.45
C ILE A 242 11.56 -26.12 4.05
N SER A 243 11.03 -26.74 5.10
CA SER A 243 9.80 -26.27 5.76
C SER A 243 10.00 -24.88 6.41
N VAL A 244 11.12 -24.67 7.11
CA VAL A 244 11.48 -23.37 7.68
C VAL A 244 11.64 -22.32 6.59
N LEU A 245 12.38 -22.63 5.51
CA LEU A 245 12.59 -21.74 4.37
C LEU A 245 11.24 -21.35 3.73
N PHE A 246 10.34 -22.31 3.54
CA PHE A 246 9.01 -22.07 3.00
C PHE A 246 8.20 -21.08 3.86
N VAL A 247 8.12 -21.32 5.18
CA VAL A 247 7.39 -20.44 6.09
C VAL A 247 8.01 -19.04 6.12
N LEU A 248 9.35 -18.93 6.17
CA LEU A 248 10.04 -17.64 6.11
C LEU A 248 9.76 -16.90 4.79
N LEU A 249 9.78 -17.60 3.66
CA LEU A 249 9.43 -17.00 2.37
C LEU A 249 8.00 -16.49 2.35
N CYS A 250 7.03 -17.21 2.90
CA CYS A 250 5.66 -16.77 3.04
C CYS A 250 5.56 -15.48 3.87
N ILE A 251 6.24 -15.39 5.01
CA ILE A 251 6.28 -14.22 5.89
C ILE A 251 6.92 -13.02 5.16
N VAL A 252 8.08 -13.21 4.56
CA VAL A 252 8.80 -12.15 3.82
C VAL A 252 7.96 -11.66 2.65
N PHE A 253 7.35 -12.56 1.90
CA PHE A 253 6.53 -12.23 0.76
C PHE A 253 5.26 -11.46 1.15
N TYR A 254 4.60 -11.86 2.22
CA TYR A 254 3.45 -11.14 2.77
C TYR A 254 3.84 -9.73 3.21
N THR A 255 4.92 -9.59 3.97
CA THR A 255 5.38 -8.29 4.47
C THR A 255 5.88 -7.37 3.35
N PHE A 256 6.59 -7.93 2.36
CA PHE A 256 7.02 -7.22 1.17
C PHE A 256 5.83 -6.67 0.38
N THR A 257 4.81 -7.50 0.16
CA THR A 257 3.58 -7.12 -0.54
C THR A 257 2.88 -5.95 0.18
N ARG A 258 2.71 -6.06 1.49
CA ARG A 258 2.10 -4.99 2.30
C ARG A 258 2.87 -3.69 2.24
N LYS A 259 4.19 -3.74 2.26
CA LYS A 259 5.05 -2.55 2.19
C LYS A 259 5.10 -1.93 0.80
N HIS A 260 5.11 -2.75 -0.23
CA HIS A 260 5.41 -2.31 -1.60
C HIS A 260 4.21 -1.71 -2.33
N TYR A 261 2.99 -2.14 -1.97
CA TYR A 261 1.75 -1.64 -2.55
C TYR A 261 1.11 -0.50 -1.72
N GLY A 262 1.90 0.21 -0.92
CA GLY A 262 1.50 1.48 -0.32
C GLY A 262 1.55 2.60 -1.37
N PHE A 263 0.54 3.47 -1.42
CA PHE A 263 0.44 4.57 -2.36
C PHE A 263 0.06 5.87 -1.67
N ASP A 264 0.62 6.96 -2.17
CA ASP A 264 0.23 8.31 -1.82
C ASP A 264 -0.88 8.76 -2.79
N TRP A 265 -2.09 8.97 -2.27
CA TRP A 265 -3.30 9.22 -3.08
C TRP A 265 -3.43 10.67 -3.53
N ILE A 266 -2.83 11.62 -2.82
CA ILE A 266 -2.96 13.05 -3.09
C ILE A 266 -1.98 13.50 -4.17
N GLY A 267 -0.97 12.70 -4.49
CA GLY A 267 -0.04 12.98 -5.57
C GLY A 267 0.98 14.06 -5.24
N THR A 268 1.41 14.12 -3.97
CA THR A 268 2.43 15.06 -3.54
C THR A 268 3.71 14.96 -4.33
N SER A 269 4.19 16.09 -4.72
CA SER A 269 5.42 16.43 -5.43
C SER A 269 6.49 15.34 -5.46
N ARG A 270 6.31 14.35 -6.33
CA ARG A 270 7.49 13.64 -6.84
C ARG A 270 8.28 14.63 -7.65
N LYS A 271 9.57 14.74 -7.34
CA LYS A 271 10.50 15.53 -8.18
C LYS A 271 10.27 15.15 -9.63
N ASP A 272 10.08 16.13 -10.51
CA ASP A 272 9.76 15.93 -11.94
C ASP A 272 10.65 14.88 -12.61
N ASN A 273 11.90 14.79 -12.19
CA ASN A 273 12.85 13.75 -12.63
C ASN A 273 12.41 12.32 -12.30
N GLN A 274 11.63 12.08 -11.24
CA GLN A 274 11.12 10.74 -10.92
C GLN A 274 9.91 10.40 -11.78
N ILE A 275 9.06 11.37 -12.08
CA ILE A 275 7.92 11.21 -12.98
C ILE A 275 8.43 10.94 -14.40
N ILE A 276 9.39 11.72 -14.88
CA ILE A 276 10.02 11.54 -16.20
C ILE A 276 10.72 10.16 -16.29
N ASN A 277 11.42 9.73 -15.26
CA ASN A 277 12.07 8.41 -15.23
C ASN A 277 11.05 7.27 -15.19
N ASP A 278 9.97 7.40 -14.42
CA ASP A 278 8.90 6.40 -14.38
C ASP A 278 8.14 6.34 -15.70
N TYR A 279 7.85 7.51 -16.33
CA TYR A 279 7.28 7.59 -17.67
C TYR A 279 8.18 6.93 -18.72
N ASN A 280 9.46 7.29 -18.75
CA ASN A 280 10.43 6.70 -19.66
C ASN A 280 10.62 5.19 -19.44
N SER A 281 10.48 4.71 -18.21
CA SER A 281 10.56 3.27 -17.89
C SER A 281 9.34 2.48 -18.35
N VAL A 282 8.16 3.10 -18.39
CA VAL A 282 6.90 2.45 -18.77
C VAL A 282 6.62 2.58 -20.27
N PHE A 283 6.76 3.78 -20.82
CA PHE A 283 6.35 4.07 -22.20
C PHE A 283 7.49 4.09 -23.22
N LYS A 284 8.70 4.57 -22.86
CA LYS A 284 9.86 4.60 -23.78
C LYS A 284 10.75 3.39 -23.73
N SER A 285 10.79 2.63 -22.63
CA SER A 285 11.44 1.33 -22.66
C SER A 285 10.54 0.41 -23.46
N LYS A 286 10.85 0.22 -24.76
CA LYS A 286 10.25 -0.85 -25.56
C LYS A 286 10.20 -2.09 -24.66
N ALA A 287 9.03 -2.70 -24.51
CA ALA A 287 8.78 -3.92 -23.73
C ALA A 287 9.88 -5.00 -23.90
N ARG A 288 10.58 -4.95 -25.02
CA ARG A 288 11.73 -5.77 -25.40
C ARG A 288 12.96 -5.61 -24.47
N ARG A 289 13.25 -4.44 -23.85
CA ARG A 289 14.44 -4.29 -22.98
C ARG A 289 14.22 -4.78 -21.57
N VAL A 290 13.01 -4.70 -21.06
CA VAL A 290 12.66 -5.22 -19.71
C VAL A 290 12.64 -6.76 -19.76
N THR A 291 12.09 -7.33 -20.83
CA THR A 291 12.11 -8.79 -21.08
C THR A 291 13.54 -9.29 -21.26
N LEU A 292 14.40 -8.60 -22.01
CA LEU A 292 15.80 -8.99 -22.22
C LEU A 292 16.64 -8.95 -20.94
N ARG A 293 16.38 -8.04 -20.01
CA ARG A 293 17.08 -8.00 -18.72
C ARG A 293 16.66 -9.11 -17.76
N MET A 294 15.45 -9.64 -17.93
CA MET A 294 14.91 -10.74 -17.13
C MET A 294 15.24 -12.12 -17.73
N VAL A 295 15.53 -12.20 -19.03
CA VAL A 295 15.89 -13.46 -19.73
C VAL A 295 17.00 -14.24 -19.03
N PRO A 296 18.16 -13.66 -18.61
CA PRO A 296 19.21 -14.43 -17.95
C PRO A 296 18.77 -14.96 -16.58
N ILE A 297 17.94 -14.22 -15.85
CA ILE A 297 17.38 -14.67 -14.56
C ILE A 297 16.43 -15.84 -14.80
N TRP A 298 15.61 -15.78 -15.86
CA TRP A 298 14.68 -16.84 -16.26
C TRP A 298 15.43 -18.08 -16.73
N ALA A 299 16.45 -17.90 -17.54
CA ALA A 299 17.29 -19.00 -18.02
C ALA A 299 18.03 -19.68 -16.86
N GLY A 300 18.57 -18.91 -15.91
CA GLY A 300 19.21 -19.45 -14.71
C GLY A 300 18.25 -20.25 -13.83
N MET A 301 17.04 -19.74 -13.60
CA MET A 301 16.03 -20.46 -12.80
C MET A 301 15.51 -21.71 -13.51
N CYS A 302 15.29 -21.66 -14.83
CA CYS A 302 14.94 -22.86 -15.60
C CYS A 302 16.07 -23.92 -15.55
N ALA A 303 17.31 -23.47 -15.63
CA ALA A 303 18.46 -24.38 -15.51
C ALA A 303 18.54 -25.08 -14.13
N VAL A 304 18.27 -24.33 -13.05
CA VAL A 304 18.19 -24.87 -11.68
C VAL A 304 17.05 -25.87 -11.53
N VAL A 305 15.85 -25.56 -12.07
CA VAL A 305 14.71 -26.48 -12.05
C VAL A 305 15.02 -27.77 -12.83
N VAL A 306 15.61 -27.64 -14.01
CA VAL A 306 16.05 -28.81 -14.82
C VAL A 306 17.07 -29.63 -14.08
N LEU A 307 18.07 -29.00 -13.45
CA LEU A 307 19.11 -29.71 -12.66
C LEU A 307 18.48 -30.48 -11.49
N LEU A 308 17.52 -29.90 -10.78
CA LEU A 308 16.82 -30.55 -9.68
C LEU A 308 15.95 -31.74 -10.16
N VAL A 309 15.34 -31.62 -11.34
CA VAL A 309 14.58 -32.72 -11.96
C VAL A 309 15.53 -33.86 -12.37
N VAL A 310 16.68 -33.53 -12.95
CA VAL A 310 17.72 -34.52 -13.33
C VAL A 310 18.30 -35.26 -12.12
N MET A 311 18.45 -34.54 -10.99
CA MET A 311 18.87 -35.14 -9.71
C MET A 311 17.77 -35.95 -9.01
N LYS A 312 16.64 -36.22 -9.68
CA LYS A 312 15.43 -36.91 -9.14
C LYS A 312 14.78 -36.23 -7.93
N LEU A 313 15.12 -34.99 -7.64
CA LEU A 313 14.55 -34.15 -6.61
C LEU A 313 13.28 -33.41 -7.14
N ARG A 314 12.24 -34.19 -7.50
CA ARG A 314 11.02 -33.67 -8.17
C ARG A 314 10.21 -32.66 -7.30
N ILE A 315 10.17 -32.91 -5.99
CA ILE A 315 9.37 -32.05 -5.07
C ILE A 315 9.94 -30.61 -4.94
N PRO A 316 11.26 -30.42 -4.64
CA PRO A 316 11.83 -29.08 -4.60
C PRO A 316 11.82 -28.37 -5.96
N ALA A 317 11.89 -29.11 -7.07
CA ALA A 317 11.79 -28.56 -8.41
C ALA A 317 10.38 -27.96 -8.67
N LEU A 318 9.31 -28.64 -8.25
CA LEU A 318 7.93 -28.14 -8.33
C LEU A 318 7.69 -26.92 -7.45
N CYS A 319 8.23 -26.92 -6.22
CA CYS A 319 8.14 -25.75 -5.32
C CYS A 319 8.85 -24.52 -5.91
N LEU A 320 10.05 -24.70 -6.48
CA LEU A 320 10.79 -23.62 -7.14
C LEU A 320 10.07 -23.09 -8.38
N ALA A 321 9.48 -23.95 -9.17
CA ALA A 321 8.66 -23.57 -10.33
C ALA A 321 7.41 -22.79 -9.90
N GLY A 322 6.75 -23.18 -8.80
CA GLY A 322 5.61 -22.45 -8.22
C GLY A 322 6.00 -21.05 -7.72
N VAL A 323 7.09 -20.92 -6.99
CA VAL A 323 7.62 -19.62 -6.55
C VAL A 323 7.93 -18.71 -7.74
N PHE A 324 8.54 -19.30 -8.78
CA PHE A 324 8.85 -18.58 -10.00
C PHE A 324 7.59 -18.06 -10.72
N LEU A 325 6.57 -18.90 -10.86
CA LEU A 325 5.30 -18.51 -11.46
C LEU A 325 4.65 -17.36 -10.67
N CYS A 326 4.65 -17.45 -9.35
CA CYS A 326 4.15 -16.38 -8.47
C CYS A 326 4.92 -15.07 -8.67
N LEU A 327 6.26 -15.11 -8.68
CA LEU A 327 7.09 -13.92 -8.91
C LEU A 327 6.83 -13.30 -10.29
N HIS A 328 6.63 -14.13 -11.31
CA HIS A 328 6.29 -13.67 -12.65
C HIS A 328 4.93 -12.98 -12.71
N LEU A 329 3.90 -13.58 -12.14
CA LEU A 329 2.56 -13.01 -12.09
C LEU A 329 2.55 -11.68 -11.33
N LEU A 330 3.30 -11.60 -10.23
CA LEU A 330 3.47 -10.36 -9.47
C LEU A 330 4.18 -9.28 -10.27
N HIS A 331 5.22 -9.64 -11.00
CA HIS A 331 5.94 -8.70 -11.85
C HIS A 331 5.02 -8.15 -12.95
N ARG A 332 4.21 -9.00 -13.60
CA ARG A 332 3.19 -8.59 -14.58
C ARG A 332 2.16 -7.64 -13.98
N LYS A 333 1.59 -8.00 -12.82
CA LYS A 333 0.63 -7.14 -12.12
C LYS A 333 1.25 -5.82 -11.66
N ARG A 334 2.52 -5.81 -11.29
CA ARG A 334 3.26 -4.58 -10.97
C ARG A 334 3.43 -3.65 -12.17
N GLN A 335 3.63 -4.19 -13.37
CA GLN A 335 3.67 -3.38 -14.60
C GLN A 335 2.31 -2.74 -14.90
N GLN A 336 1.21 -3.52 -14.81
CA GLN A 336 -0.15 -3.00 -14.97
C GLN A 336 -0.48 -1.88 -13.97
N LEU A 337 -0.05 -2.03 -12.71
CA LEU A 337 -0.21 -0.99 -11.70
C LEU A 337 0.60 0.27 -11.99
N LYS A 338 1.79 0.14 -12.55
CA LYS A 338 2.58 1.29 -12.98
C LYS A 338 1.90 2.05 -14.12
N GLU A 339 1.31 1.33 -15.08
CA GLU A 339 0.54 1.92 -16.17
C GLU A 339 -0.68 2.69 -15.66
N LEU A 340 -1.50 2.06 -14.80
CA LEU A 340 -2.64 2.72 -14.14
C LEU A 340 -2.22 3.96 -13.34
N ARG A 341 -1.11 3.85 -12.60
CA ARG A 341 -0.56 4.97 -11.85
C ARG A 341 -0.13 6.13 -12.76
N MET A 342 0.46 5.82 -13.91
CA MET A 342 0.88 6.85 -14.87
C MET A 342 -0.29 7.51 -15.55
N ILE A 343 -1.39 6.79 -15.79
CA ILE A 343 -2.65 7.37 -16.27
C ILE A 343 -3.18 8.37 -15.24
N CYS A 344 -3.24 7.99 -13.96
CA CYS A 344 -3.63 8.91 -12.89
C CYS A 344 -2.73 10.16 -12.76
N ILE A 345 -1.43 10.04 -13.12
CA ILE A 345 -0.48 11.16 -13.09
C ILE A 345 -0.56 11.99 -14.37
N ALA A 346 -0.77 11.36 -15.53
CA ALA A 346 -0.92 12.07 -16.80
C ALA A 346 -2.19 12.95 -16.81
N ASP A 347 -3.28 12.49 -16.20
CA ASP A 347 -4.46 13.31 -15.95
C ASP A 347 -4.18 14.53 -15.04
N LEU A 348 -3.05 14.50 -14.30
CA LEU A 348 -2.57 15.64 -13.47
C LEU A 348 -1.83 16.71 -14.29
N GLN A 349 -1.27 16.37 -15.44
CA GLN A 349 -0.46 17.30 -16.26
C GLN A 349 -1.23 17.88 -17.45
N SER A 350 -2.38 17.29 -17.80
CA SER A 350 -3.22 17.76 -18.92
C SER A 350 -4.30 18.80 -18.50
N GLY A 351 -4.41 19.10 -17.22
CA GLY A 351 -5.21 20.20 -16.66
C GLY A 351 -4.27 21.24 -16.08
#